data_3ded496bb1dc5c20ee00fd81ee2b86d0
#
_entry.id   3ded496bb1dc5c20ee00fd81ee2b86d0
#
_cell.length_a   1.000
_cell.length_b   1.000
_cell.length_c   1.000
_cell.angle_alpha   90.00
_cell.angle_beta   90.00
_cell.angle_gamma   90.00
#
_symmetry.space_group_name_H-M   'P 1'
#
loop_
_entity.id
_entity.type
_entity.pdbx_description
1 polymer ?
#
loop_
_entity_poly.entity_id
_entity_poly.type
_entity_poly.pdbx_seq_one_letter_code
_entity_poly.pdbx_strand_id
1 'polypeptide(L)'
;MNASPNPLYFLIAFPLLWCAVTMILSFLSGWFGLMERYPDRDEIPVVTLANQSGSLGLVSMRGLLKLSVCPSGLRIGIMRIFGPFCRDFLVPWSEIKVTRNDRVFWKVAKLSFGQPSNGNLKVFAEVADRMARAAGNHWPEPGPFPQETGSQSFSRIAKRWVAMTGLAAAFFIIAPRLMTPNPAARPPIVVAILFPAIVFGIGAMVQYLRQRP
;
A
#
# COMPACT_ATOMS: atom_id res chain seq x y z
N MET A 1 14.68 -22.14 35.89
CA MET A 1 14.30 -20.76 36.19
C MET A 1 13.76 -20.16 34.87
N ASN A 2 12.41 -20.15 34.74
CA ASN A 2 11.77 -19.53 33.58
C ASN A 2 11.77 -18.02 33.84
N ALA A 3 12.74 -17.32 33.26
CA ALA A 3 12.69 -15.85 33.23
C ALA A 3 11.50 -15.44 32.38
N SER A 4 10.42 -14.99 33.01
CA SER A 4 9.30 -14.37 32.31
C SER A 4 9.85 -13.19 31.49
N PRO A 5 9.46 -13.05 30.24
CA PRO A 5 9.92 -11.91 29.42
C PRO A 5 9.56 -10.62 30.15
N ASN A 6 10.57 -9.80 30.42
CA ASN A 6 10.40 -8.55 31.13
C ASN A 6 9.42 -7.69 30.32
N PRO A 7 8.27 -7.25 30.85
CA PRO A 7 7.25 -6.51 30.13
C PRO A 7 7.80 -5.20 29.50
N LEU A 8 8.88 -4.66 30.04
CA LEU A 8 9.58 -3.51 29.47
C LEU A 8 10.15 -3.80 28.07
N TYR A 9 10.63 -5.03 27.80
CA TYR A 9 11.10 -5.39 26.46
C TYR A 9 9.98 -5.34 25.42
N PHE A 10 8.79 -5.78 25.79
CA PHE A 10 7.63 -5.73 24.89
C PHE A 10 7.22 -4.29 24.58
N LEU A 11 7.20 -3.41 25.60
CA LEU A 11 6.84 -2.01 25.44
C LEU A 11 7.78 -1.24 24.50
N ILE A 12 9.04 -1.65 24.40
CA ILE A 12 10.02 -1.01 23.50
C ILE A 12 10.10 -1.73 22.16
N ALA A 13 10.15 -3.06 22.16
CA ALA A 13 10.32 -3.85 20.95
C ALA A 13 9.12 -3.76 20.00
N PHE A 14 7.89 -3.72 20.54
CA PHE A 14 6.69 -3.61 19.71
C PHE A 14 6.59 -2.31 18.91
N PRO A 15 6.76 -1.11 19.51
CA PRO A 15 6.76 0.13 18.75
C PRO A 15 7.91 0.21 17.72
N LEU A 16 9.10 -0.28 18.05
CA LEU A 16 10.21 -0.31 17.10
C LEU A 16 9.91 -1.22 15.91
N LEU A 17 9.37 -2.40 16.17
CA LEU A 17 8.96 -3.33 15.13
C LEU A 17 7.85 -2.73 14.25
N TRP A 18 6.85 -2.09 14.89
CA TRP A 18 5.76 -1.41 14.20
C TRP A 18 6.28 -0.31 13.27
N CYS A 19 7.17 0.54 13.77
CA CYS A 19 7.82 1.57 12.97
C CYS A 19 8.63 0.99 11.80
N ALA A 20 9.38 -0.08 12.03
CA ALA A 20 10.14 -0.75 10.97
C ALA A 20 9.22 -1.32 9.88
N VAL A 21 8.14 -2.01 10.26
CA VAL A 21 7.16 -2.57 9.31
C VAL A 21 6.47 -1.47 8.51
N THR A 22 5.99 -0.41 9.17
CA THR A 22 5.31 0.70 8.49
C THR A 22 6.27 1.45 7.56
N MET A 23 7.54 1.60 7.93
CA MET A 23 8.57 2.21 7.09
C MET A 23 8.83 1.39 5.82
N ILE A 24 8.96 0.06 5.95
CA ILE A 24 9.14 -0.84 4.81
C ILE A 24 7.92 -0.80 3.87
N LEU A 25 6.70 -0.82 4.42
CA LEU A 25 5.48 -0.72 3.62
C LEU A 25 5.38 0.62 2.89
N SER A 26 5.79 1.71 3.53
CA SER A 26 5.82 3.04 2.91
C SER A 26 6.84 3.10 1.76
N PHE A 27 7.99 2.45 1.92
CA PHE A 27 8.98 2.32 0.85
C PHE A 27 8.44 1.48 -0.32
N LEU A 28 7.84 0.32 -0.04
CA LEU A 28 7.26 -0.56 -1.06
C LEU A 28 6.06 0.05 -1.80
N SER A 29 5.33 0.96 -1.15
CA SER A 29 4.25 1.72 -1.79
C SER A 29 4.74 2.81 -2.73
N GLY A 30 6.03 3.19 -2.65
CA GLY A 30 6.60 4.34 -3.36
C GLY A 30 6.22 5.69 -2.74
N TRP A 31 5.73 5.69 -1.48
CA TRP A 31 5.26 6.90 -0.80
C TRP A 31 6.33 7.97 -0.72
N PHE A 32 7.55 7.61 -0.33
CA PHE A 32 8.66 8.55 -0.17
C PHE A 32 9.02 9.27 -1.47
N GLY A 33 9.10 8.53 -2.58
CA GLY A 33 9.38 9.14 -3.89
C GLY A 33 8.27 10.08 -4.36
N LEU A 34 7.01 9.75 -4.04
CA LEU A 34 5.87 10.62 -4.36
C LEU A 34 5.86 11.88 -3.47
N MET A 35 6.14 11.74 -2.18
CA MET A 35 6.22 12.84 -1.22
C MET A 35 7.35 13.82 -1.56
N GLU A 36 8.49 13.32 -2.01
CA GLU A 36 9.64 14.14 -2.42
C GLU A 36 9.32 14.93 -3.71
N ARG A 37 8.68 14.28 -4.68
CA ARG A 37 8.32 14.88 -5.96
C ARG A 37 7.14 15.83 -5.87
N TYR A 38 6.17 15.52 -5.02
CA TYR A 38 4.91 16.25 -4.87
C TYR A 38 4.74 16.72 -3.42
N PRO A 39 5.53 17.69 -2.98
CA PRO A 39 5.40 18.20 -1.62
C PRO A 39 3.99 18.76 -1.38
N ASP A 40 3.49 18.59 -0.16
CA ASP A 40 2.19 19.16 0.21
C ASP A 40 2.23 20.68 0.12
N ARG A 41 1.15 21.25 -0.40
CA ARG A 41 0.86 22.67 -0.38
C ARG A 41 -0.30 22.86 0.58
N ASP A 42 -0.18 23.84 1.46
CA ASP A 42 -1.16 24.10 2.52
C ASP A 42 -2.44 24.75 1.94
N GLU A 43 -3.10 24.01 1.02
CA GLU A 43 -4.33 24.46 0.38
C GLU A 43 -5.55 23.97 1.15
N ILE A 44 -6.59 24.79 1.18
CA ILE A 44 -7.89 24.38 1.78
C ILE A 44 -8.57 23.40 0.80
N PRO A 45 -8.86 22.17 1.24
CA PRO A 45 -9.50 21.19 0.38
C PRO A 45 -10.99 21.53 0.16
N VAL A 46 -11.47 21.35 -1.06
CA VAL A 46 -12.89 21.46 -1.41
C VAL A 46 -13.69 20.34 -0.74
N VAL A 47 -13.16 19.12 -0.79
CA VAL A 47 -13.75 17.93 -0.16
C VAL A 47 -12.64 17.03 0.36
N THR A 48 -12.83 16.46 1.54
CA THR A 48 -11.94 15.46 2.13
C THR A 48 -12.69 14.15 2.32
N LEU A 49 -12.20 13.10 1.70
CA LEU A 49 -12.68 11.73 1.82
C LEU A 49 -11.72 10.97 2.74
N ALA A 50 -12.07 10.83 4.01
CA ALA A 50 -11.30 10.05 4.99
C ALA A 50 -11.65 8.57 4.91
N ASN A 51 -10.80 7.73 5.49
CA ASN A 51 -11.01 6.28 5.65
C ASN A 51 -11.30 5.56 4.32
N GLN A 52 -10.64 5.99 3.24
CA GLN A 52 -10.82 5.36 1.94
C GLN A 52 -9.93 4.13 1.78
N SER A 53 -10.44 3.16 1.00
CA SER A 53 -9.69 1.96 0.64
C SER A 53 -9.14 2.09 -0.76
N GLY A 54 -7.88 1.68 -0.94
CA GLY A 54 -7.22 1.72 -2.23
C GLY A 54 -5.90 0.97 -2.21
N SER A 55 -5.15 1.03 -3.31
CA SER A 55 -3.78 0.54 -3.33
C SER A 55 -2.86 1.56 -3.98
N LEU A 56 -1.77 1.88 -3.30
CA LEU A 56 -0.70 2.73 -3.81
C LEU A 56 0.50 1.85 -4.13
N GLY A 57 0.97 1.89 -5.38
CA GLY A 57 2.03 1.00 -5.83
C GLY A 57 1.71 -0.48 -5.59
N LEU A 58 2.51 -1.12 -4.76
CA LEU A 58 2.37 -2.54 -4.39
C LEU A 58 1.53 -2.77 -3.14
N VAL A 59 1.23 -1.71 -2.36
CA VAL A 59 0.61 -1.83 -1.05
C VAL A 59 -0.90 -1.55 -1.13
N SER A 60 -1.69 -2.48 -0.60
CA SER A 60 -3.14 -2.31 -0.46
C SER A 60 -3.46 -1.75 0.93
N MET A 61 -4.21 -0.67 0.98
CA MET A 61 -4.59 0.05 2.18
C MET A 61 -6.11 0.01 2.31
N ARG A 62 -6.61 -0.56 3.40
CA ARG A 62 -8.05 -0.64 3.65
C ARG A 62 -8.43 0.36 4.73
N GLY A 63 -9.26 1.35 4.36
CA GLY A 63 -9.73 2.36 5.29
C GLY A 63 -8.65 3.29 5.85
N LEU A 64 -7.46 3.35 5.23
CA LEU A 64 -6.33 4.13 5.75
C LEU A 64 -6.05 5.40 4.97
N LEU A 65 -6.55 5.49 3.73
CA LEU A 65 -6.28 6.61 2.85
C LEU A 65 -7.18 7.80 3.18
N LYS A 66 -6.57 8.97 3.17
CA LYS A 66 -7.23 10.27 3.20
C LYS A 66 -7.01 10.94 1.85
N LEU A 67 -8.08 11.15 1.11
CA LEU A 67 -8.05 11.76 -0.21
C LEU A 67 -8.75 13.12 -0.14
N SER A 68 -8.02 14.18 -0.39
CA SER A 68 -8.57 15.55 -0.33
C SER A 68 -8.47 16.20 -1.71
N VAL A 69 -9.59 16.61 -2.24
CA VAL A 69 -9.70 17.33 -3.50
C VAL A 69 -9.37 18.80 -3.23
N CYS A 70 -8.27 19.28 -3.79
CA CYS A 70 -7.85 20.67 -3.70
C CYS A 70 -8.01 21.37 -5.06
N PRO A 71 -8.07 22.70 -5.10
CA PRO A 71 -8.18 23.45 -6.37
C PRO A 71 -7.05 23.12 -7.34
N SER A 72 -5.81 22.99 -6.86
CA SER A 72 -4.64 22.72 -7.68
C SER A 72 -4.37 21.25 -7.98
N GLY A 73 -4.95 20.30 -7.20
CA GLY A 73 -4.63 18.87 -7.33
C GLY A 73 -5.33 17.98 -6.33
N LEU A 74 -4.90 16.72 -6.31
CA LEU A 74 -5.32 15.73 -5.35
C LEU A 74 -4.28 15.56 -4.24
N ARG A 75 -4.66 15.90 -3.00
CA ARG A 75 -3.84 15.63 -1.83
C ARG A 75 -4.12 14.21 -1.34
N ILE A 76 -3.06 13.46 -1.13
CA ILE A 76 -3.11 12.07 -0.68
C ILE A 76 -2.39 11.97 0.64
N GLY A 77 -3.09 11.46 1.63
CA GLY A 77 -2.58 11.22 2.98
C GLY A 77 -2.90 9.82 3.47
N ILE A 78 -2.24 9.42 4.54
CA ILE A 78 -2.50 8.19 5.26
C ILE A 78 -2.74 8.50 6.74
N MET A 79 -3.52 7.67 7.41
CA MET A 79 -3.72 7.77 8.86
C MET A 79 -2.37 7.66 9.57
N ARG A 80 -2.00 8.65 10.39
CA ARG A 80 -0.66 8.82 10.98
C ARG A 80 -0.16 7.62 11.80
N ILE A 81 -1.07 6.86 12.40
CA ILE A 81 -0.70 5.67 13.18
C ILE A 81 -0.13 4.54 12.28
N PHE A 82 -0.51 4.52 10.99
CA PHE A 82 -0.05 3.54 10.01
C PHE A 82 1.05 4.07 9.08
N GLY A 83 1.38 5.34 9.19
CA GLY A 83 2.46 5.97 8.43
C GLY A 83 3.06 7.13 9.21
N PRO A 84 3.75 6.85 10.35
CA PRO A 84 4.28 7.92 11.21
C PRO A 84 5.30 8.82 10.47
N PHE A 85 5.95 8.28 9.44
CA PHE A 85 6.92 9.01 8.60
C PHE A 85 6.34 9.48 7.26
N CYS A 86 5.08 9.16 6.97
CA CYS A 86 4.40 9.54 5.73
C CYS A 86 3.75 10.91 5.92
N ARG A 87 4.25 11.91 5.20
CA ARG A 87 3.56 13.21 5.08
C ARG A 87 2.55 13.12 3.93
N ASP A 88 1.52 13.96 4.02
CA ASP A 88 0.60 14.13 2.91
C ASP A 88 1.37 14.73 1.72
N PHE A 89 0.94 14.43 0.51
CA PHE A 89 1.51 15.00 -0.71
C PHE A 89 0.40 15.40 -1.67
N LEU A 90 0.65 16.42 -2.51
CA LEU A 90 -0.33 17.00 -3.41
C LEU A 90 0.11 16.82 -4.85
N VAL A 91 -0.63 16.00 -5.62
CA VAL A 91 -0.39 15.78 -7.05
C VAL A 91 -1.22 16.75 -7.86
N PRO A 92 -0.61 17.62 -8.71
CA PRO A 92 -1.34 18.53 -9.57
C PRO A 92 -2.25 17.80 -10.55
N TRP A 93 -3.41 18.37 -10.88
CA TRP A 93 -4.36 17.75 -11.83
C TRP A 93 -3.73 17.48 -13.20
N SER A 94 -2.82 18.35 -13.66
CA SER A 94 -2.11 18.19 -14.92
C SER A 94 -1.21 16.95 -15.00
N GLU A 95 -0.80 16.42 -13.86
CA GLU A 95 0.06 15.22 -13.78
C GLU A 95 -0.72 13.95 -13.41
N ILE A 96 -2.03 14.05 -13.26
CA ILE A 96 -2.90 12.90 -12.97
C ILE A 96 -3.52 12.39 -14.26
N LYS A 97 -3.34 11.10 -14.55
CA LYS A 97 -4.06 10.41 -15.62
C LYS A 97 -5.00 9.38 -15.02
N VAL A 98 -6.28 9.54 -15.27
CA VAL A 98 -7.31 8.61 -14.75
C VAL A 98 -7.64 7.59 -15.83
N THR A 99 -7.69 6.31 -15.43
CA THR A 99 -8.14 5.22 -16.28
C THR A 99 -9.16 4.39 -15.50
N ARG A 100 -10.31 4.06 -16.11
CA ARG A 100 -11.38 3.28 -15.47
C ARG A 100 -11.37 1.84 -15.96
N ASN A 101 -11.55 0.88 -15.05
CA ASN A 101 -11.73 -0.53 -15.39
C ASN A 101 -13.14 -0.98 -14.96
N ASP A 102 -13.93 -1.31 -15.93
CA ASP A 102 -15.28 -1.87 -15.72
C ASP A 102 -15.22 -3.41 -15.70
N ARG A 103 -14.45 -3.98 -14.76
CA ARG A 103 -14.52 -5.43 -14.55
C ARG A 103 -15.82 -5.79 -13.85
N VAL A 104 -16.43 -6.90 -14.26
CA VAL A 104 -17.77 -7.38 -13.92
C VAL A 104 -18.09 -7.36 -12.41
N PHE A 105 -17.09 -7.47 -11.52
CA PHE A 105 -17.31 -7.54 -10.07
C PHE A 105 -16.74 -6.34 -9.27
N TRP A 106 -15.78 -5.56 -9.84
CA TRP A 106 -15.14 -4.47 -9.10
C TRP A 106 -14.78 -3.33 -10.05
N LYS A 107 -15.57 -2.28 -9.99
CA LYS A 107 -15.27 -1.05 -10.72
C LYS A 107 -14.16 -0.30 -9.99
N VAL A 108 -12.99 -0.19 -10.61
CA VAL A 108 -11.80 0.44 -10.05
C VAL A 108 -11.31 1.53 -10.97
N ALA A 109 -11.01 2.70 -10.42
CA ALA A 109 -10.30 3.76 -11.10
C ALA A 109 -8.81 3.71 -10.73
N LYS A 110 -7.93 3.77 -11.73
CA LYS A 110 -6.49 3.89 -11.58
C LYS A 110 -6.08 5.32 -11.90
N LEU A 111 -5.48 5.98 -10.94
CA LEU A 111 -4.86 7.29 -11.09
C LEU A 111 -3.36 7.06 -11.23
N SER A 112 -2.78 7.46 -12.35
CA SER A 112 -1.33 7.39 -12.61
C SER A 112 -0.74 8.78 -12.48
N PHE A 113 0.40 8.91 -11.79
CA PHE A 113 1.03 10.17 -11.45
C PHE A 113 2.31 10.38 -12.24
N GLY A 114 2.42 11.52 -12.95
CA GLY A 114 3.59 11.89 -13.74
C GLY A 114 3.77 11.14 -15.06
N GLN A 115 4.67 11.64 -15.91
CA GLN A 115 5.10 10.99 -17.16
C GLN A 115 6.65 10.98 -17.20
N PRO A 116 7.30 9.78 -17.16
CA PRO A 116 6.74 8.43 -16.99
C PRO A 116 6.08 8.24 -15.63
N SER A 117 5.11 7.31 -15.54
CA SER A 117 4.32 7.14 -14.30
C SER A 117 5.20 6.76 -13.11
N ASN A 118 5.36 7.69 -12.17
CA ASN A 118 6.18 7.49 -10.96
C ASN A 118 5.41 6.81 -9.83
N GLY A 119 4.09 6.73 -9.95
CA GLY A 119 3.23 6.04 -9.00
C GLY A 119 1.84 5.85 -9.56
N ASN A 120 1.09 4.92 -8.96
CA ASN A 120 -0.30 4.72 -9.30
C ASN A 120 -1.12 4.44 -8.05
N LEU A 121 -2.24 5.12 -7.96
CA LEU A 121 -3.26 4.91 -6.93
C LEU A 121 -4.46 4.23 -7.59
N LYS A 122 -4.90 3.11 -7.02
CA LYS A 122 -6.14 2.44 -7.42
C LYS A 122 -7.16 2.64 -6.30
N VAL A 123 -8.32 3.14 -6.66
CA VAL A 123 -9.46 3.37 -5.75
C VAL A 123 -10.72 2.77 -6.35
N PHE A 124 -11.73 2.54 -5.54
CA PHE A 124 -13.05 2.15 -6.05
C PHE A 124 -13.64 3.26 -6.93
N ALA A 125 -14.39 2.87 -7.96
CA ALA A 125 -14.98 3.81 -8.91
C ALA A 125 -15.87 4.84 -8.21
N GLU A 126 -16.62 4.43 -7.17
CA GLU A 126 -17.46 5.33 -6.38
C GLU A 126 -16.67 6.47 -5.72
N VAL A 127 -15.44 6.15 -5.22
CA VAL A 127 -14.54 7.15 -4.62
C VAL A 127 -14.05 8.10 -5.71
N ALA A 128 -13.66 7.55 -6.87
CA ALA A 128 -13.24 8.34 -8.02
C ALA A 128 -14.38 9.27 -8.52
N ASP A 129 -15.62 8.79 -8.55
CA ASP A 129 -16.79 9.59 -8.94
C ASP A 129 -17.10 10.72 -7.95
N ARG A 130 -16.87 10.48 -6.65
CA ARG A 130 -16.98 11.54 -5.63
C ARG A 130 -15.89 12.60 -5.81
N MET A 131 -14.65 12.17 -6.08
CA MET A 131 -13.54 13.09 -6.36
C MET A 131 -13.79 13.88 -7.64
N ALA A 132 -14.28 13.24 -8.70
CA ALA A 132 -14.61 13.88 -9.97
C ALA A 132 -15.68 14.97 -9.82
N ARG A 133 -16.73 14.68 -9.06
CA ARG A 133 -17.79 15.68 -8.78
C ARG A 133 -17.26 16.87 -7.99
N ALA A 134 -16.33 16.63 -7.05
CA ALA A 134 -15.74 17.70 -6.25
C ALA A 134 -14.70 18.52 -7.04
N ALA A 135 -13.94 17.89 -7.94
CA ALA A 135 -12.96 18.56 -8.79
C ALA A 135 -13.59 19.32 -9.98
N GLY A 136 -14.80 18.92 -10.37
CA GLY A 136 -15.51 19.56 -11.50
C GLY A 136 -14.67 19.53 -12.78
N ASN A 137 -14.49 20.70 -13.38
CA ASN A 137 -13.77 20.86 -14.67
C ASN A 137 -12.26 20.55 -14.59
N HIS A 138 -11.69 20.43 -13.38
CA HIS A 138 -10.27 20.09 -13.21
C HIS A 138 -10.02 18.58 -13.21
N TRP A 139 -11.08 17.76 -13.17
CA TRP A 139 -10.93 16.32 -13.18
C TRP A 139 -10.41 15.82 -14.53
N PRO A 140 -9.29 15.05 -14.54
CA PRO A 140 -8.75 14.51 -15.78
C PRO A 140 -9.72 13.52 -16.43
N GLU A 141 -9.89 13.59 -17.74
CA GLU A 141 -10.73 12.65 -18.47
C GLU A 141 -10.25 11.21 -18.31
N PRO A 142 -11.16 10.25 -18.12
CA PRO A 142 -10.79 8.85 -18.02
C PRO A 142 -10.28 8.35 -19.37
N GLY A 143 -9.03 7.85 -19.38
CA GLY A 143 -8.44 7.19 -20.55
C GLY A 143 -8.66 5.67 -20.52
N PRO A 144 -8.42 4.97 -21.63
CA PRO A 144 -8.46 3.51 -21.67
C PRO A 144 -7.37 2.93 -20.76
N PHE A 145 -7.64 1.77 -20.14
CA PHE A 145 -6.62 1.05 -19.40
C PHE A 145 -5.49 0.63 -20.34
N PRO A 146 -4.22 0.85 -19.98
CA PRO A 146 -3.13 0.19 -20.66
C PRO A 146 -3.38 -1.34 -20.57
N GLN A 147 -3.46 -2.02 -21.69
CA GLN A 147 -3.52 -3.48 -21.71
C GLN A 147 -2.18 -3.99 -21.16
N GLU A 148 -2.21 -4.49 -19.93
CA GLU A 148 -1.03 -5.12 -19.35
C GLU A 148 -0.84 -6.47 -20.03
N THR A 149 0.28 -6.66 -20.69
CA THR A 149 0.68 -7.96 -21.21
C THR A 149 0.76 -8.96 -20.05
N GLY A 150 0.26 -10.19 -20.23
CA GLY A 150 0.17 -11.19 -19.15
C GLY A 150 1.50 -11.44 -18.43
N SER A 151 2.63 -11.28 -19.12
CA SER A 151 3.97 -11.40 -18.52
C SER A 151 4.28 -10.28 -17.51
N GLN A 152 3.82 -9.04 -17.75
CA GLN A 152 4.00 -7.92 -16.84
C GLN A 152 3.14 -8.08 -15.58
N SER A 153 1.94 -8.60 -15.74
CA SER A 153 1.05 -8.92 -14.62
C SER A 153 1.65 -10.01 -13.72
N PHE A 154 2.17 -11.08 -14.33
CA PHE A 154 2.82 -12.18 -13.61
C PHE A 154 4.07 -11.69 -12.84
N SER A 155 4.97 -10.96 -13.51
CA SER A 155 6.18 -10.42 -12.89
C SER A 155 5.86 -9.53 -11.67
N ARG A 156 4.80 -8.72 -11.74
CA ARG A 156 4.35 -7.87 -10.63
C ARG A 156 3.82 -8.69 -9.46
N ILE A 157 3.00 -9.71 -9.75
CA ILE A 157 2.46 -10.62 -8.72
C ILE A 157 3.60 -11.39 -8.06
N ALA A 158 4.54 -11.91 -8.84
CA ALA A 158 5.70 -12.64 -8.33
C ALA A 158 6.60 -11.76 -7.43
N LYS A 159 6.92 -10.54 -7.86
CA LYS A 159 7.68 -9.58 -7.05
C LYS A 159 6.98 -9.27 -5.73
N ARG A 160 5.66 -9.05 -5.77
CA ARG A 160 4.86 -8.80 -4.57
C ARG A 160 4.85 -10.02 -3.63
N TRP A 161 4.70 -11.22 -4.19
CA TRP A 161 4.74 -12.46 -3.42
C TRP A 161 6.07 -12.64 -2.73
N VAL A 162 7.20 -12.49 -3.45
CA VAL A 162 8.55 -12.59 -2.89
C VAL A 162 8.76 -11.56 -1.77
N ALA A 163 8.38 -10.31 -1.99
CA ALA A 163 8.53 -9.26 -0.99
C ALA A 163 7.73 -9.54 0.28
N MET A 164 6.46 -9.95 0.16
CA MET A 164 5.60 -10.23 1.30
C MET A 164 6.05 -11.48 2.05
N THR A 165 6.45 -12.53 1.32
CA THR A 165 7.00 -13.76 1.91
C THR A 165 8.30 -13.50 2.65
N GLY A 166 9.22 -12.74 2.05
CA GLY A 166 10.50 -12.37 2.67
C GLY A 166 10.29 -11.55 3.95
N LEU A 167 9.39 -10.57 3.92
CA LEU A 167 9.07 -9.77 5.10
C LEU A 167 8.47 -10.61 6.24
N ALA A 168 7.50 -11.48 5.91
CA ALA A 168 6.87 -12.34 6.89
C ALA A 168 7.86 -13.40 7.44
N ALA A 169 8.70 -14.00 6.60
CA ALA A 169 9.73 -14.93 7.04
C ALA A 169 10.73 -14.24 7.98
N ALA A 170 11.18 -13.03 7.64
CA ALA A 170 12.05 -12.24 8.52
C ALA A 170 11.38 -11.99 9.87
N PHE A 171 10.10 -11.63 9.87
CA PHE A 171 9.34 -11.45 11.10
C PHE A 171 9.28 -12.75 11.95
N PHE A 172 8.93 -13.88 11.34
CA PHE A 172 8.86 -15.17 12.05
C PHE A 172 10.22 -15.70 12.52
N ILE A 173 11.31 -15.24 11.93
CA ILE A 173 12.67 -15.60 12.36
C ILE A 173 13.14 -14.66 13.48
N ILE A 174 12.93 -13.37 13.33
CA ILE A 174 13.49 -12.34 14.23
C ILE A 174 12.64 -12.21 15.51
N ALA A 175 11.33 -12.12 15.39
CA ALA A 175 10.44 -11.88 16.53
C ALA A 175 10.56 -12.95 17.63
N PRO A 176 10.56 -14.27 17.34
CA PRO A 176 10.76 -15.28 18.37
C PRO A 176 12.15 -15.23 19.02
N ARG A 177 13.18 -14.83 18.26
CA ARG A 177 14.54 -14.69 18.82
C ARG A 177 14.65 -13.55 19.81
N LEU A 178 13.88 -12.48 19.61
CA LEU A 178 13.84 -11.33 20.51
C LEU A 178 12.94 -11.58 21.73
N MET A 179 11.85 -12.36 21.54
CA MET A 179 10.82 -12.55 22.57
C MET A 179 11.04 -13.80 23.45
N THR A 180 11.69 -14.86 22.94
CA THR A 180 11.90 -16.11 23.66
C THR A 180 13.38 -16.39 23.89
N PRO A 181 13.84 -16.33 25.17
CA PRO A 181 15.21 -16.67 25.53
C PRO A 181 15.51 -18.17 25.29
N ASN A 182 14.49 -19.04 25.43
CA ASN A 182 14.66 -20.49 25.27
C ASN A 182 14.74 -20.89 23.79
N PRO A 183 15.88 -21.44 23.31
CA PRO A 183 16.04 -21.87 21.93
C PRO A 183 15.11 -23.01 21.52
N ALA A 184 14.69 -23.87 22.45
CA ALA A 184 13.79 -24.99 22.18
C ALA A 184 12.35 -24.58 21.88
N ALA A 185 11.93 -23.39 22.31
CA ALA A 185 10.61 -22.84 22.03
C ALA A 185 10.53 -22.05 20.70
N ARG A 186 11.63 -21.96 19.96
CA ARG A 186 11.68 -21.23 18.70
C ARG A 186 11.17 -22.11 17.56
N PRO A 187 10.31 -21.59 16.67
CA PRO A 187 9.87 -22.35 15.50
C PRO A 187 11.07 -22.70 14.62
N PRO A 188 11.09 -23.90 14.01
CA PRO A 188 12.12 -24.26 13.04
C PRO A 188 12.18 -23.24 11.90
N ILE A 189 13.38 -22.87 11.45
CA ILE A 189 13.57 -21.89 10.37
C ILE A 189 12.80 -22.28 9.12
N VAL A 190 12.73 -23.57 8.83
CA VAL A 190 11.97 -24.12 7.70
C VAL A 190 10.47 -23.75 7.80
N VAL A 191 9.86 -23.88 8.97
CA VAL A 191 8.46 -23.51 9.20
C VAL A 191 8.25 -22.01 9.10
N ALA A 192 9.19 -21.22 9.62
CA ALA A 192 9.15 -19.75 9.53
C ALA A 192 9.19 -19.21 8.08
N ILE A 193 9.78 -19.98 7.15
CA ILE A 193 9.83 -19.63 5.73
C ILE A 193 8.66 -20.24 4.96
N LEU A 194 8.39 -21.55 5.16
CA LEU A 194 7.38 -22.26 4.39
C LEU A 194 5.96 -21.80 4.69
N PHE A 195 5.64 -21.50 5.94
CA PHE A 195 4.29 -21.05 6.32
C PHE A 195 3.89 -19.76 5.60
N PRO A 196 4.67 -18.65 5.64
CA PRO A 196 4.35 -17.45 4.87
C PRO A 196 4.36 -17.69 3.37
N ALA A 197 5.29 -18.52 2.86
CA ALA A 197 5.38 -18.81 1.44
C ALA A 197 4.11 -19.47 0.90
N ILE A 198 3.55 -20.43 1.63
CA ILE A 198 2.30 -21.13 1.29
C ILE A 198 1.12 -20.16 1.38
N VAL A 199 0.97 -19.45 2.50
CA VAL A 199 -0.17 -18.53 2.72
C VAL A 199 -0.22 -17.43 1.66
N PHE A 200 0.90 -16.76 1.41
CA PHE A 200 0.96 -15.71 0.39
C PHE A 200 0.97 -16.28 -1.04
N GLY A 201 1.49 -17.51 -1.24
CA GLY A 201 1.45 -18.21 -2.52
C GLY A 201 0.03 -18.52 -2.96
N ILE A 202 -0.80 -19.03 -2.06
CA ILE A 202 -2.23 -19.25 -2.33
C ILE A 202 -2.91 -17.92 -2.68
N GLY A 203 -2.66 -16.86 -1.93
CA GLY A 203 -3.18 -15.53 -2.22
C GLY A 203 -2.77 -14.99 -3.59
N ALA A 204 -1.50 -15.18 -3.96
CA ALA A 204 -0.97 -14.79 -5.27
C ALA A 204 -1.59 -15.61 -6.41
N MET A 205 -1.78 -16.91 -6.20
CA MET A 205 -2.43 -17.81 -7.17
C MET A 205 -3.89 -17.44 -7.40
N VAL A 206 -4.65 -17.19 -6.33
CA VAL A 206 -6.04 -16.72 -6.43
C VAL A 206 -6.11 -15.38 -7.17
N GLN A 207 -5.19 -14.46 -6.88
CA GLN A 207 -5.13 -13.18 -7.58
C GLN A 207 -4.79 -13.36 -9.07
N TYR A 208 -3.88 -14.25 -9.40
CA TYR A 208 -3.50 -14.57 -10.78
C TYR A 208 -4.67 -15.18 -11.56
N LEU A 209 -5.36 -16.16 -10.97
CA LEU A 209 -6.54 -16.80 -11.59
C LEU A 209 -7.69 -15.80 -11.81
N ARG A 210 -7.89 -14.86 -10.89
CA ARG A 210 -8.89 -13.79 -11.06
C ARG A 210 -8.54 -12.77 -12.14
N GLN A 211 -7.28 -12.70 -12.57
CA GLN A 211 -6.83 -11.76 -13.61
C GLN A 211 -6.80 -12.39 -15.01
N ARG A 212 -6.97 -13.70 -15.12
CA ARG A 212 -7.16 -14.35 -16.42
C ARG A 212 -8.56 -14.00 -16.96
N PRO A 213 -8.66 -13.60 -18.25
CA PRO A 213 -9.92 -13.33 -18.91
C PRO A 213 -10.78 -14.59 -19.00
#